data_744aca044ec2b928612284df2753e0c5
#
_entry.id   744aca044ec2b928612284df2753e0c5
#
_cell.length_a   1.000
_cell.length_b   1.000
_cell.length_c   1.000
_cell.angle_alpha   90.00
_cell.angle_beta   90.00
_cell.angle_gamma   90.00
#
_symmetry.space_group_name_H-M   'P 1'
#
loop_
_entity.id
_entity.type
_entity.pdbx_description
1 polymer ?
#
loop_
_entity_poly.entity_id
_entity_poly.type
_entity_poly.pdbx_seq_one_letter_code
_entity_poly.pdbx_strand_id
1 'polypeptide(L)'
;MEENFINQQLNNIFVDCILPEKWLFSLISQVNSKFTKMYSYNLFNALSTSDKSLESAFILPVQNNIDEFKEFLIQFCKITVESINTKLLSMCIVDKTKLKDSNGNKLGSIAQLKVFFEQENNLAGIKLVGVLTILYAARSKLAGHTASVESYNKALNRQKSITPNWDSDAKWFLSQVNDALSDMLEE
;
A
#
# COMPACT_ATOMS: atom_id res chain seq x y z
N MET A 1 36.79 9.86 9.84
CA MET A 1 35.44 9.79 10.44
C MET A 1 34.99 11.12 11.05
N GLU A 2 35.87 11.88 11.67
CA GLU A 2 35.56 13.17 12.29
C GLU A 2 35.26 14.31 11.31
N GLU A 3 35.96 14.40 10.17
CA GLU A 3 35.74 15.46 9.17
C GLU A 3 34.33 15.41 8.55
N ASN A 4 33.77 14.22 8.31
CA ASN A 4 32.39 14.09 7.78
C ASN A 4 31.33 14.54 8.78
N PHE A 5 31.55 14.29 10.07
CA PHE A 5 30.63 14.70 11.14
C PHE A 5 30.64 16.23 11.32
N ILE A 6 31.82 16.84 11.27
CA ILE A 6 32.00 18.29 11.39
C ILE A 6 31.39 19.01 10.17
N ASN A 7 31.61 18.50 8.94
CA ASN A 7 31.02 19.07 7.74
C ASN A 7 29.49 18.96 7.72
N GLN A 8 28.90 17.87 8.23
CA GLN A 8 27.44 17.75 8.39
C GLN A 8 26.88 18.74 9.39
N GLN A 9 27.57 19.03 10.50
CA GLN A 9 27.12 20.01 11.48
C GLN A 9 27.33 21.46 11.04
N LEU A 10 28.41 21.77 10.35
CA LEU A 10 28.74 23.13 9.95
C LEU A 10 27.94 23.61 8.71
N ASN A 11 27.51 22.70 7.84
CA ASN A 11 26.80 23.05 6.61
C ASN A 11 25.29 22.97 6.73
N ASN A 12 24.73 22.70 7.94
CA ASN A 12 23.28 22.50 8.14
C ASN A 12 22.64 21.60 7.04
N ILE A 13 23.37 20.62 6.56
CA ILE A 13 22.82 19.59 5.67
C ILE A 13 21.99 18.67 6.59
N PHE A 14 20.82 19.15 6.97
CA PHE A 14 19.74 18.26 7.39
C PHE A 14 19.40 17.44 6.17
N VAL A 15 19.86 16.20 6.12
CA VAL A 15 19.21 15.21 5.29
C VAL A 15 17.81 15.15 5.86
N ASP A 16 16.84 15.70 5.15
CA ASP A 16 15.43 15.55 5.47
C ASP A 16 15.15 14.06 5.53
N CYS A 17 15.17 13.52 6.75
CA CYS A 17 14.81 12.13 6.98
C CYS A 17 13.31 12.06 6.75
N ILE A 18 12.91 11.85 5.48
CA ILE A 18 11.51 11.72 5.13
C ILE A 18 11.00 10.49 5.86
N LEU A 19 10.05 10.71 6.76
CA LEU A 19 9.40 9.62 7.48
C LEU A 19 8.82 8.62 6.46
N PRO A 20 8.95 7.31 6.69
CA PRO A 20 8.47 6.29 5.77
C PRO A 20 7.01 6.47 5.36
N GLU A 21 6.17 6.99 6.26
CA GLU A 21 4.76 7.29 6.01
C GLU A 21 4.58 8.46 5.04
N LYS A 22 5.43 9.47 5.14
CA LYS A 22 5.42 10.62 4.21
C LYS A 22 5.97 10.23 2.85
N TRP A 23 6.91 9.30 2.82
CA TRP A 23 7.44 8.73 1.59
C TRP A 23 6.36 7.98 0.80
N LEU A 24 5.46 7.25 1.46
CA LEU A 24 4.29 6.61 0.83
C LEU A 24 3.47 7.60 -0.02
N PHE A 25 3.10 8.74 0.54
CA PHE A 25 2.29 9.74 -0.18
C PHE A 25 3.06 10.36 -1.35
N SER A 26 4.37 10.59 -1.19
CA SER A 26 5.23 11.04 -2.28
C SER A 26 5.26 10.03 -3.43
N LEU A 27 5.44 8.74 -3.13
CA LEU A 27 5.45 7.66 -4.13
C LEU A 27 4.10 7.54 -4.84
N ILE A 28 2.99 7.57 -4.11
CA ILE A 28 1.63 7.57 -4.69
C ILE A 28 1.47 8.74 -5.66
N SER A 29 1.93 9.94 -5.28
CA SER A 29 1.87 11.13 -6.15
C SER A 29 2.70 10.95 -7.42
N GLN A 30 3.91 10.40 -7.32
CA GLN A 30 4.79 10.15 -8.45
C GLN A 30 4.21 9.07 -9.39
N VAL A 31 3.71 7.97 -8.86
CA VAL A 31 3.02 6.92 -9.63
C VAL A 31 1.79 7.50 -10.33
N ASN A 32 0.97 8.29 -9.63
CA ASN A 32 -0.16 8.97 -10.24
C ASN A 32 0.26 9.90 -11.40
N SER A 33 1.37 10.63 -11.23
CA SER A 33 1.90 11.50 -12.29
C SER A 33 2.33 10.70 -13.51
N LYS A 34 3.00 9.54 -13.31
CA LYS A 34 3.36 8.62 -14.39
C LYS A 34 2.11 8.09 -15.11
N PHE A 35 1.11 7.61 -14.36
CA PHE A 35 -0.13 7.09 -14.92
C PHE A 35 -0.96 8.15 -15.66
N THR A 36 -0.99 9.37 -15.14
CA THR A 36 -1.68 10.49 -15.83
C THR A 36 -1.05 10.78 -17.17
N LYS A 37 0.29 10.70 -17.28
CA LYS A 37 0.98 10.89 -18.57
C LYS A 37 0.68 9.77 -19.56
N MET A 38 0.56 8.52 -19.08
CA MET A 38 0.36 7.36 -19.96
C MET A 38 -1.12 7.14 -20.32
N TYR A 39 -2.03 7.33 -19.36
CA TYR A 39 -3.44 6.92 -19.47
C TYR A 39 -4.43 8.07 -19.27
N SER A 40 -3.96 9.32 -19.01
CA SER A 40 -4.78 10.50 -18.69
C SER A 40 -5.59 10.38 -17.38
N TYR A 41 -5.25 9.47 -16.51
CA TYR A 41 -5.92 9.23 -15.23
C TYR A 41 -4.90 8.82 -14.15
N ASN A 42 -5.21 9.14 -12.90
CA ASN A 42 -4.46 8.66 -11.75
C ASN A 42 -4.76 7.18 -11.48
N LEU A 43 -3.74 6.41 -11.06
CA LEU A 43 -3.93 5.03 -10.58
C LEU A 43 -4.67 4.98 -9.23
N PHE A 44 -4.34 5.92 -8.34
CA PHE A 44 -4.99 6.07 -7.05
C PHE A 44 -5.83 7.34 -7.05
N ASN A 45 -7.10 7.24 -6.69
CA ASN A 45 -7.97 8.40 -6.51
C ASN A 45 -7.50 9.25 -5.33
N ALA A 46 -7.81 10.54 -5.37
CA ALA A 46 -7.65 11.38 -4.19
C ALA A 46 -8.51 10.84 -3.03
N LEU A 47 -7.99 10.98 -1.82
CA LEU A 47 -8.75 10.64 -0.62
C LEU A 47 -10.04 11.48 -0.54
N SER A 48 -11.10 10.89 -0.03
CA SER A 48 -12.36 11.59 0.18
C SER A 48 -12.18 12.79 1.12
N THR A 49 -13.09 13.74 1.08
CA THR A 49 -13.03 14.93 1.96
C THR A 49 -12.96 14.54 3.44
N SER A 50 -13.64 13.46 3.85
CA SER A 50 -13.58 12.92 5.21
C SER A 50 -12.25 12.25 5.55
N ASP A 51 -11.52 11.76 4.55
CA ASP A 51 -10.27 11.02 4.74
C ASP A 51 -9.00 11.85 4.45
N LYS A 52 -9.15 13.12 4.04
CA LYS A 52 -8.00 14.02 3.78
C LYS A 52 -7.06 14.17 4.98
N SER A 53 -7.60 14.10 6.19
CA SER A 53 -6.78 14.14 7.41
C SER A 53 -5.79 12.97 7.51
N LEU A 54 -6.01 11.85 6.81
CA LEU A 54 -5.09 10.72 6.79
C LEU A 54 -3.70 11.09 6.25
N GLU A 55 -3.60 12.06 5.32
CA GLU A 55 -2.29 12.51 4.81
C GLU A 55 -1.37 13.06 5.92
N SER A 56 -1.95 13.63 6.96
CA SER A 56 -1.21 14.16 8.11
C SER A 56 -1.23 13.22 9.31
N ALA A 57 -2.30 12.45 9.49
CA ALA A 57 -2.53 11.60 10.66
C ALA A 57 -2.03 10.16 10.51
N PHE A 58 -1.74 9.71 9.27
CA PHE A 58 -1.21 8.36 9.04
C PHE A 58 0.20 8.24 9.60
N ILE A 59 0.34 7.44 10.66
CA ILE A 59 1.59 7.18 11.36
C ILE A 59 1.71 5.69 11.67
N LEU A 60 2.96 5.22 11.80
CA LEU A 60 3.24 3.88 12.32
C LEU A 60 2.79 3.78 13.78
N PRO A 61 2.32 2.60 14.24
CA PRO A 61 2.09 2.33 15.65
C PRO A 61 3.37 2.64 16.46
N VAL A 62 3.21 3.35 17.56
CA VAL A 62 4.35 3.74 18.41
C VAL A 62 4.70 2.64 19.41
N GLN A 63 3.70 1.86 19.79
CA GLN A 63 3.82 0.75 20.74
C GLN A 63 3.41 -0.57 20.08
N ASN A 64 3.85 -1.68 20.64
CA ASN A 64 3.41 -3.01 20.22
C ASN A 64 1.95 -3.26 20.66
N ASN A 65 1.03 -2.40 20.20
CA ASN A 65 -0.38 -2.37 20.55
C ASN A 65 -1.23 -2.84 19.37
N ILE A 66 -2.07 -3.84 19.61
CA ILE A 66 -2.94 -4.43 18.58
C ILE A 66 -3.98 -3.44 18.06
N ASP A 67 -4.52 -2.55 18.90
CA ASP A 67 -5.58 -1.64 18.47
C ASP A 67 -5.02 -0.49 17.63
N GLU A 68 -3.83 0.03 17.96
CA GLU A 68 -3.09 0.95 17.08
C GLU A 68 -2.77 0.29 15.73
N PHE A 69 -2.36 -0.97 15.75
CA PHE A 69 -2.06 -1.71 14.52
C PHE A 69 -3.32 -1.97 13.67
N LYS A 70 -4.47 -2.27 14.27
CA LYS A 70 -5.75 -2.39 13.55
C LYS A 70 -6.12 -1.08 12.86
N GLU A 71 -5.99 0.04 13.58
CA GLU A 71 -6.26 1.37 13.01
C GLU A 71 -5.29 1.68 11.86
N PHE A 72 -4.00 1.40 12.03
CA PHE A 72 -3.00 1.50 10.96
C PHE A 72 -3.42 0.70 9.72
N LEU A 73 -3.83 -0.58 9.86
CA LEU A 73 -4.27 -1.41 8.74
C LEU A 73 -5.50 -0.83 8.03
N ILE A 74 -6.47 -0.29 8.79
CA ILE A 74 -7.66 0.34 8.23
C ILE A 74 -7.28 1.57 7.41
N GLN A 75 -6.48 2.47 7.98
CA GLN A 75 -6.02 3.69 7.30
C GLN A 75 -5.17 3.35 6.09
N PHE A 76 -4.26 2.39 6.21
CA PHE A 76 -3.39 1.99 5.12
C PHE A 76 -4.18 1.39 3.95
N CYS A 77 -5.19 0.55 4.20
CA CYS A 77 -6.08 0.06 3.16
C CYS A 77 -6.90 1.18 2.49
N LYS A 78 -7.35 2.18 3.22
CA LYS A 78 -8.02 3.35 2.63
C LYS A 78 -7.10 4.10 1.66
N ILE A 79 -5.85 4.34 2.07
CA ILE A 79 -4.86 5.06 1.28
C ILE A 79 -4.46 4.28 0.01
N THR A 80 -4.38 2.95 0.07
CA THR A 80 -3.79 2.14 -0.99
C THR A 80 -4.80 1.28 -1.75
N VAL A 81 -5.67 0.54 -1.06
CA VAL A 81 -6.58 -0.44 -1.67
C VAL A 81 -7.90 0.20 -2.10
N GLU A 82 -8.51 0.99 -1.21
CA GLU A 82 -9.82 1.61 -1.46
C GLU A 82 -9.70 2.81 -2.41
N SER A 83 -8.52 3.41 -2.50
CA SER A 83 -8.22 4.49 -3.44
C SER A 83 -7.93 4.03 -4.87
N ILE A 84 -7.75 2.73 -5.14
CA ILE A 84 -7.50 2.23 -6.51
C ILE A 84 -8.60 2.71 -7.47
N ASN A 85 -8.18 3.31 -8.57
CA ASN A 85 -9.10 3.86 -9.58
C ASN A 85 -9.64 2.74 -10.50
N THR A 86 -10.67 2.04 -10.05
CA THR A 86 -11.30 0.97 -10.83
C THR A 86 -11.95 1.45 -12.13
N LYS A 87 -12.24 2.75 -12.27
CA LYS A 87 -12.74 3.34 -13.52
C LYS A 87 -11.63 3.33 -14.57
N LEU A 88 -10.43 3.80 -14.23
CA LEU A 88 -9.25 3.70 -15.09
C LEU A 88 -9.03 2.25 -15.54
N LEU A 89 -8.93 1.33 -14.57
CA LEU A 89 -8.67 -0.07 -14.86
C LEU A 89 -9.70 -0.66 -15.81
N SER A 90 -10.99 -0.39 -15.56
CA SER A 90 -12.06 -0.86 -16.43
C SER A 90 -12.06 -0.25 -17.84
N MET A 91 -11.44 0.91 -18.03
CA MET A 91 -11.27 1.53 -19.35
C MET A 91 -10.07 0.91 -20.10
N CYS A 92 -8.96 0.70 -19.43
CA CYS A 92 -7.69 0.25 -20.01
C CYS A 92 -7.63 -1.26 -20.24
N ILE A 93 -8.34 -2.09 -19.46
CA ILE A 93 -8.38 -3.54 -19.68
C ILE A 93 -9.14 -3.83 -20.99
N VAL A 94 -8.45 -4.46 -21.94
CA VAL A 94 -8.98 -4.75 -23.29
C VAL A 94 -10.09 -5.79 -23.23
N ASP A 95 -9.80 -6.94 -22.61
CA ASP A 95 -10.77 -8.03 -22.46
C ASP A 95 -11.68 -7.81 -21.24
N LYS A 96 -12.87 -7.28 -21.51
CA LYS A 96 -13.86 -6.96 -20.46
C LYS A 96 -14.41 -8.20 -19.73
N THR A 97 -14.26 -9.39 -20.30
CA THR A 97 -14.70 -10.63 -19.64
C THR A 97 -13.85 -10.91 -18.41
N LYS A 98 -12.57 -10.52 -18.42
CA LYS A 98 -11.64 -10.64 -17.29
C LYS A 98 -11.96 -9.71 -16.10
N LEU A 99 -12.91 -8.79 -16.25
CA LEU A 99 -13.39 -7.94 -15.15
C LEU A 99 -14.47 -8.61 -14.29
N LYS A 100 -14.83 -9.85 -14.60
CA LYS A 100 -15.83 -10.63 -13.88
C LYS A 100 -15.23 -11.92 -13.34
N ASP A 101 -15.76 -12.39 -12.22
CA ASP A 101 -15.45 -13.72 -11.67
C ASP A 101 -16.21 -14.82 -12.43
N SER A 102 -15.99 -16.08 -12.05
CA SER A 102 -16.66 -17.25 -12.63
C SER A 102 -18.18 -17.22 -12.48
N ASN A 103 -18.72 -16.44 -11.57
CA ASN A 103 -20.14 -16.27 -11.32
C ASN A 103 -20.73 -15.04 -12.03
N GLY A 104 -19.91 -14.31 -12.80
CA GLY A 104 -20.33 -13.11 -13.50
C GLY A 104 -20.32 -11.83 -12.67
N ASN A 105 -19.89 -11.87 -11.39
CA ASN A 105 -19.80 -10.70 -10.53
C ASN A 105 -18.57 -9.87 -10.88
N LYS A 106 -18.67 -8.55 -10.75
CA LYS A 106 -17.55 -7.64 -10.97
C LYS A 106 -16.41 -7.91 -9.97
N LEU A 107 -15.18 -8.00 -10.48
CA LEU A 107 -13.98 -8.15 -9.64
C LEU A 107 -13.79 -6.96 -8.70
N GLY A 108 -13.24 -7.21 -7.51
CA GLY A 108 -12.77 -6.17 -6.59
C GLY A 108 -11.55 -5.41 -7.14
N SER A 109 -11.21 -4.27 -6.50
CA SER A 109 -10.16 -3.35 -6.97
C SER A 109 -8.80 -4.02 -7.16
N ILE A 110 -8.34 -4.82 -6.20
CA ILE A 110 -7.05 -5.53 -6.28
C ILE A 110 -7.06 -6.54 -7.43
N ALA A 111 -8.16 -7.27 -7.64
CA ALA A 111 -8.25 -8.25 -8.73
C ALA A 111 -8.28 -7.57 -10.11
N GLN A 112 -8.96 -6.42 -10.24
CA GLN A 112 -8.90 -5.63 -11.47
C GLN A 112 -7.48 -5.07 -11.72
N LEU A 113 -6.80 -4.60 -10.67
CA LEU A 113 -5.41 -4.14 -10.75
C LEU A 113 -4.48 -5.25 -11.23
N LYS A 114 -4.68 -6.48 -10.73
CA LYS A 114 -3.94 -7.66 -11.18
C LYS A 114 -4.11 -7.89 -12.69
N VAL A 115 -5.35 -7.96 -13.17
CA VAL A 115 -5.65 -8.14 -14.61
C VAL A 115 -4.99 -7.07 -15.46
N PHE A 116 -5.01 -5.81 -14.99
CA PHE A 116 -4.38 -4.70 -15.69
C PHE A 116 -2.87 -4.89 -15.81
N PHE A 117 -2.16 -5.14 -14.70
CA PHE A 117 -0.70 -5.31 -14.74
C PHE A 117 -0.25 -6.58 -15.46
N GLU A 118 -1.05 -7.66 -15.42
CA GLU A 118 -0.79 -8.85 -16.25
C GLU A 118 -0.91 -8.54 -17.75
N GLN A 119 -1.88 -7.73 -18.16
CA GLN A 119 -2.04 -7.27 -19.54
C GLN A 119 -0.85 -6.40 -19.98
N GLU A 120 -0.39 -5.50 -19.13
CA GLU A 120 0.73 -4.60 -19.42
C GLU A 120 2.10 -5.27 -19.28
N ASN A 121 2.16 -6.54 -18.82
CA ASN A 121 3.39 -7.26 -18.45
C ASN A 121 4.27 -6.49 -17.43
N ASN A 122 3.64 -5.71 -16.56
CA ASN A 122 4.33 -4.89 -15.57
C ASN A 122 4.60 -5.69 -14.29
N LEU A 123 5.85 -6.12 -14.10
CA LEU A 123 6.26 -6.99 -12.98
C LEU A 123 6.21 -6.26 -11.64
N ALA A 124 6.59 -5.00 -11.60
CA ALA A 124 6.52 -4.18 -10.39
C ALA A 124 5.07 -3.98 -9.94
N GLY A 125 4.15 -3.74 -10.90
CA GLY A 125 2.72 -3.69 -10.63
C GLY A 125 2.16 -5.01 -10.10
N ILE A 126 2.61 -6.15 -10.60
CA ILE A 126 2.23 -7.48 -10.08
C ILE A 126 2.76 -7.67 -8.66
N LYS A 127 4.00 -7.22 -8.35
CA LYS A 127 4.54 -7.21 -6.99
C LYS A 127 3.66 -6.37 -6.05
N LEU A 128 3.26 -5.17 -6.45
CA LEU A 128 2.35 -4.32 -5.69
C LEU A 128 1.02 -5.04 -5.39
N VAL A 129 0.41 -5.68 -6.39
CA VAL A 129 -0.83 -6.48 -6.22
C VAL A 129 -0.65 -7.55 -5.14
N GLY A 130 0.49 -8.26 -5.15
CA GLY A 130 0.81 -9.27 -4.13
C GLY A 130 0.81 -8.69 -2.73
N VAL A 131 1.50 -7.57 -2.51
CA VAL A 131 1.58 -6.89 -1.21
C VAL A 131 0.21 -6.37 -0.77
N LEU A 132 -0.55 -5.72 -1.66
CA LEU A 132 -1.89 -5.21 -1.35
C LEU A 132 -2.89 -6.33 -1.01
N THR A 133 -2.74 -7.50 -1.64
CA THR A 133 -3.55 -8.69 -1.33
C THR A 133 -3.30 -9.16 0.11
N ILE A 134 -2.04 -9.23 0.55
CA ILE A 134 -1.67 -9.62 1.91
C ILE A 134 -2.13 -8.55 2.91
N LEU A 135 -1.94 -7.28 2.62
CA LEU A 135 -2.39 -6.16 3.46
C LEU A 135 -3.92 -6.20 3.67
N TYR A 136 -4.69 -6.36 2.60
CA TYR A 136 -6.14 -6.46 2.67
C TYR A 136 -6.60 -7.70 3.44
N ALA A 137 -5.94 -8.84 3.24
CA ALA A 137 -6.22 -10.05 4.01
C ALA A 137 -5.91 -9.87 5.50
N ALA A 138 -4.78 -9.24 5.85
CA ALA A 138 -4.41 -8.90 7.22
C ALA A 138 -5.48 -8.01 7.90
N ARG A 139 -5.88 -6.92 7.23
CA ARG A 139 -6.97 -6.05 7.71
C ARG A 139 -8.25 -6.83 7.93
N SER A 140 -8.67 -7.65 6.96
CA SER A 140 -9.93 -8.40 7.03
C SER A 140 -9.92 -9.45 8.15
N LYS A 141 -8.77 -10.05 8.46
CA LYS A 141 -8.63 -11.08 9.49
C LYS A 141 -8.36 -10.54 10.89
N LEU A 142 -7.91 -9.29 11.02
CA LEU A 142 -7.60 -8.70 12.31
C LEU A 142 -8.60 -7.61 12.73
N ALA A 143 -9.11 -6.82 11.80
CA ALA A 143 -10.04 -5.72 12.07
C ALA A 143 -11.51 -6.04 11.68
N GLY A 144 -11.80 -7.23 11.15
CA GLY A 144 -13.15 -7.68 10.78
C GLY A 144 -13.93 -8.26 11.98
N HIS A 145 -15.22 -8.56 11.77
CA HIS A 145 -16.12 -9.07 12.82
C HIS A 145 -15.70 -10.44 13.43
N THR A 146 -14.93 -11.24 12.71
CA THR A 146 -14.41 -12.55 13.17
C THR A 146 -12.91 -12.50 13.40
N ALA A 147 -12.39 -11.36 13.81
CA ALA A 147 -10.98 -11.08 13.93
C ALA A 147 -10.29 -11.98 14.98
N SER A 148 -9.16 -12.57 14.60
CA SER A 148 -8.30 -13.31 15.52
C SER A 148 -6.84 -13.24 15.08
N VAL A 149 -5.93 -13.28 16.05
CA VAL A 149 -4.48 -13.35 15.81
C VAL A 149 -4.11 -14.59 15.00
N GLU A 150 -4.77 -15.72 15.25
CA GLU A 150 -4.57 -16.94 14.48
C GLU A 150 -4.90 -16.77 13.00
N SER A 151 -6.03 -16.13 12.70
CA SER A 151 -6.46 -15.85 11.32
C SER A 151 -5.52 -14.85 10.63
N TYR A 152 -5.00 -13.87 11.36
CA TYR A 152 -3.99 -12.93 10.90
C TYR A 152 -2.68 -13.63 10.56
N ASN A 153 -2.15 -14.46 11.47
CA ASN A 153 -0.93 -15.23 11.22
C ASN A 153 -1.06 -16.14 9.99
N LYS A 154 -2.23 -16.78 9.82
CA LYS A 154 -2.52 -17.57 8.62
C LYS A 154 -2.50 -16.74 7.35
N ALA A 155 -3.02 -15.51 7.36
CA ALA A 155 -2.98 -14.62 6.20
C ALA A 155 -1.54 -14.23 5.80
N LEU A 156 -0.62 -14.21 6.75
CA LEU A 156 0.81 -13.97 6.53
C LEU A 156 1.64 -15.25 6.35
N ASN A 157 1.01 -16.41 6.20
CA ASN A 157 1.68 -17.73 6.13
C ASN A 157 2.59 -18.01 7.34
N ARG A 158 2.24 -17.51 8.51
CA ARG A 158 2.94 -17.75 9.78
C ARG A 158 2.28 -18.89 10.56
N GLN A 159 3.04 -19.49 11.49
CA GLN A 159 2.48 -20.43 12.45
C GLN A 159 1.43 -19.74 13.33
N LYS A 160 0.32 -20.42 13.60
CA LYS A 160 -0.84 -19.86 14.34
C LYS A 160 -0.50 -19.39 15.75
N SER A 161 0.47 -20.05 16.41
CA SER A 161 0.91 -19.79 17.78
C SER A 161 1.86 -18.62 17.95
N ILE A 162 2.34 -18.00 16.84
CA ILE A 162 3.27 -16.88 16.93
C ILE A 162 2.54 -15.66 17.51
N THR A 163 3.15 -15.06 18.51
CA THR A 163 2.73 -13.72 18.99
C THR A 163 3.30 -12.66 18.05
N PRO A 164 2.46 -11.90 17.32
CA PRO A 164 2.95 -10.88 16.42
C PRO A 164 3.64 -9.74 17.16
N ASN A 165 4.63 -9.15 16.50
CA ASN A 165 5.15 -7.84 16.86
C ASN A 165 4.51 -6.80 15.94
N TRP A 166 3.52 -6.09 16.45
CA TRP A 166 2.66 -5.19 15.67
C TRP A 166 3.42 -4.01 15.07
N ASP A 167 4.40 -3.46 15.78
CA ASP A 167 5.28 -2.40 15.28
C ASP A 167 6.14 -2.91 14.11
N SER A 168 6.76 -4.07 14.27
CA SER A 168 7.56 -4.67 13.20
C SER A 168 6.72 -5.05 11.98
N ASP A 169 5.51 -5.55 12.20
CA ASP A 169 4.60 -5.91 11.11
C ASP A 169 4.11 -4.65 10.35
N ALA A 170 3.83 -3.55 11.06
CA ALA A 170 3.47 -2.28 10.43
C ALA A 170 4.61 -1.72 9.55
N LYS A 171 5.83 -1.71 10.08
CA LYS A 171 7.03 -1.30 9.34
C LYS A 171 7.25 -2.17 8.11
N TRP A 172 7.08 -3.48 8.26
CA TRP A 172 7.20 -4.42 7.14
C TRP A 172 6.17 -4.13 6.04
N PHE A 173 4.89 -3.97 6.37
CA PHE A 173 3.86 -3.64 5.37
C PHE A 173 4.18 -2.34 4.64
N LEU A 174 4.55 -1.30 5.39
CA LEU A 174 4.87 0.00 4.81
C LEU A 174 6.08 -0.07 3.88
N SER A 175 7.16 -0.77 4.29
CA SER A 175 8.33 -0.99 3.44
C SER A 175 7.95 -1.73 2.16
N GLN A 176 7.20 -2.85 2.25
CA GLN A 176 6.84 -3.63 1.07
C GLN A 176 6.01 -2.83 0.05
N VAL A 177 5.10 -1.97 0.51
CA VAL A 177 4.31 -1.11 -0.39
C VAL A 177 5.19 -0.02 -0.99
N ASN A 178 6.04 0.64 -0.19
CA ASN A 178 6.95 1.68 -0.67
C ASN A 178 7.93 1.12 -1.71
N ASP A 179 8.51 -0.06 -1.45
CA ASP A 179 9.43 -0.73 -2.38
C ASP A 179 8.73 -1.06 -3.70
N ALA A 180 7.50 -1.62 -3.64
CA ALA A 180 6.74 -1.94 -4.85
C ALA A 180 6.34 -0.70 -5.66
N LEU A 181 5.99 0.42 -4.99
CA LEU A 181 5.69 1.68 -5.66
C LEU A 181 6.95 2.31 -6.28
N SER A 182 8.11 2.20 -5.60
CA SER A 182 9.40 2.66 -6.14
C SER A 182 9.78 1.87 -7.39
N ASP A 183 9.67 0.54 -7.35
CA ASP A 183 9.95 -0.32 -8.51
C ASP A 183 9.10 0.08 -9.73
N MET A 184 7.83 0.45 -9.51
CA MET A 184 6.94 0.93 -10.59
C MET A 184 7.39 2.26 -11.21
N LEU A 185 8.20 3.04 -10.53
CA LEU A 185 8.74 4.29 -11.08
C LEU A 185 9.98 4.05 -11.94
N GLU A 186 10.71 2.96 -11.69
CA GLU A 186 11.93 2.57 -12.40
C GLU A 186 11.65 1.82 -13.71
N GLU A 187 10.51 1.08 -13.82
CA GLU A 187 10.04 0.45 -15.07
C GLU A 187 9.48 1.46 -16.08
#